data_43befdfe869a4336a42f2374d8c6ec48
#
_entry.id   43befdfe869a4336a42f2374d8c6ec48
#
_cell.length_a   1.000
_cell.length_b   1.000
_cell.length_c   1.000
_cell.angle_alpha   90.00
_cell.angle_beta   90.00
_cell.angle_gamma   90.00
#
_symmetry.space_group_name_H-M   'P 1'
#
loop_
_entity.id
_entity.type
_entity.pdbx_description
1 polymer ?
#
loop_
_entity_poly.entity_id
_entity_poly.type
_entity_poly.pdbx_seq_one_letter_code
_entity_poly.pdbx_strand_id
1 'polypeptide(L)'
;MRLEITHFTDPACPFAFSAEPVRYRLRWHYGDQLAWRTRMIVLTLEPGEAERLAEGAPNLQRRYGMPIDPAPYPRPASSEPACRAVVAARIHAPDKADALLRRLRVRTMLGGLLDDPELLAAAARDAGLDPAELARWCAEDDVEAALRADIDAARSPTRAARALDHKLGGPRDHRRYTAPSYEIARAGDPASLQTLPGFNPVEAYESLIANLAPELDRRAKPDNVEAVLSWAGEPLATSEVALIARIDHAEAHRELAEVATPIPGGADFYWTLDGNGRPTA
;
A
#
# COMPACT_ATOMS: atom_id res chain seq x y z
N MET A 1 -24.82 2.33 -3.79
CA MET A 1 -23.88 3.42 -4.19
C MET A 1 -22.46 2.92 -4.03
N ARG A 2 -21.49 3.47 -4.75
CA ARG A 2 -20.07 3.07 -4.69
C ARG A 2 -19.19 4.30 -4.60
N LEU A 3 -18.10 4.24 -3.82
CA LEU A 3 -17.08 5.28 -3.83
C LEU A 3 -15.89 4.83 -4.70
N GLU A 4 -15.35 5.76 -5.45
CA GLU A 4 -14.09 5.61 -6.18
C GLU A 4 -12.96 6.18 -5.33
N ILE A 5 -11.93 5.36 -5.08
CA ILE A 5 -10.76 5.74 -4.30
C ILE A 5 -9.53 5.66 -5.18
N THR A 6 -8.94 6.79 -5.49
CA THR A 6 -7.62 6.85 -6.10
C THR A 6 -6.55 6.90 -5.00
N HIS A 7 -5.68 5.90 -4.97
CA HIS A 7 -4.58 5.77 -4.03
C HIS A 7 -3.26 6.10 -4.72
N PHE A 8 -2.68 7.24 -4.39
CA PHE A 8 -1.34 7.65 -4.85
C PHE A 8 -0.30 7.05 -3.93
N THR A 9 0.60 6.26 -4.47
CA THR A 9 1.54 5.48 -3.68
C THR A 9 2.82 5.12 -4.43
N ASP A 10 3.75 4.50 -3.71
CA ASP A 10 4.99 3.93 -4.22
C ASP A 10 5.36 2.70 -3.38
N PRO A 11 5.79 1.59 -3.97
CA PRO A 11 6.22 0.41 -3.22
C PRO A 11 7.40 0.68 -2.29
N ALA A 12 8.29 1.64 -2.61
CA ALA A 12 9.42 2.00 -1.76
C ALA A 12 9.04 2.81 -0.51
N CYS A 13 7.82 3.34 -0.44
CA CYS A 13 7.47 4.28 0.61
C CYS A 13 7.12 3.58 1.93
N PRO A 14 7.93 3.73 3.00
CA PRO A 14 7.65 3.11 4.29
C PRO A 14 6.42 3.73 4.99
N PHE A 15 6.09 4.99 4.71
CA PHE A 15 4.83 5.58 5.19
C PHE A 15 3.61 4.95 4.52
N ALA A 16 3.67 4.67 3.21
CA ALA A 16 2.59 3.99 2.52
C ALA A 16 2.42 2.55 3.03
N PHE A 17 3.52 1.87 3.33
CA PHE A 17 3.51 0.56 3.97
C PHE A 17 2.92 0.63 5.39
N SER A 18 3.32 1.62 6.19
CA SER A 18 2.78 1.85 7.53
C SER A 18 1.29 2.24 7.55
N ALA A 19 0.72 2.63 6.41
CA ALA A 19 -0.71 2.91 6.24
C ALA A 19 -1.53 1.71 5.74
N GLU A 20 -0.92 0.56 5.45
CA GLU A 20 -1.66 -0.65 5.04
C GLU A 20 -2.74 -1.06 6.06
N PRO A 21 -2.51 -1.00 7.39
CA PRO A 21 -3.57 -1.28 8.36
C PRO A 21 -4.86 -0.49 8.11
N VAL A 22 -4.74 0.80 7.76
CA VAL A 22 -5.90 1.66 7.43
C VAL A 22 -6.62 1.13 6.20
N ARG A 23 -5.88 0.79 5.14
CA ARG A 23 -6.43 0.27 3.90
C ARG A 23 -7.17 -1.05 4.10
N TYR A 24 -6.59 -1.99 4.88
CA TYR A 24 -7.23 -3.26 5.21
C TYR A 24 -8.49 -3.06 6.05
N ARG A 25 -8.47 -2.15 7.02
CA ARG A 25 -9.66 -1.84 7.81
C ARG A 25 -10.79 -1.24 6.97
N LEU A 26 -10.49 -0.35 6.02
CA LEU A 26 -11.50 0.17 5.09
C LEU A 26 -12.06 -0.93 4.20
N ARG A 27 -11.22 -1.84 3.71
CA ARG A 27 -11.65 -3.03 2.95
C ARG A 27 -12.53 -3.96 3.79
N TRP A 28 -12.19 -4.18 5.05
CA TRP A 28 -13.00 -4.97 5.98
C TRP A 28 -14.40 -4.37 6.11
N HIS A 29 -14.47 -3.06 6.34
CA HIS A 29 -15.74 -2.40 6.63
C HIS A 29 -16.66 -2.27 5.42
N TYR A 30 -16.10 -1.96 4.25
CA TYR A 30 -16.89 -1.54 3.10
C TYR A 30 -16.80 -2.48 1.89
N GLY A 31 -15.82 -3.37 1.84
CA GLY A 31 -15.66 -4.35 0.76
C GLY A 31 -15.71 -3.73 -0.63
N ASP A 32 -16.52 -4.33 -1.50
CA ASP A 32 -16.68 -3.92 -2.91
C ASP A 32 -17.44 -2.59 -3.10
N GLN A 33 -17.94 -1.99 -2.02
CA GLN A 33 -18.55 -0.66 -2.07
C GLN A 33 -17.48 0.44 -2.30
N LEU A 34 -16.18 0.10 -2.09
CA LEU A 34 -15.03 0.95 -2.42
C LEU A 34 -14.32 0.43 -3.66
N ALA A 35 -14.35 1.21 -4.75
CA ALA A 35 -13.62 0.92 -5.98
C ALA A 35 -12.21 1.52 -5.90
N TRP A 36 -11.21 0.69 -5.70
CA TRP A 36 -9.82 1.11 -5.59
C TRP A 36 -9.13 1.25 -6.94
N ARG A 37 -8.45 2.37 -7.13
CA ARG A 37 -7.54 2.61 -8.24
C ARG A 37 -6.20 3.08 -7.70
N THR A 38 -5.14 2.33 -7.97
CA THR A 38 -3.79 2.69 -7.54
C THR A 38 -3.07 3.49 -8.63
N ARG A 39 -2.40 4.59 -8.25
CA ARG A 39 -1.52 5.40 -9.11
C ARG A 39 -0.12 5.45 -8.53
N MET A 40 0.88 5.25 -9.38
CA MET A 40 2.29 5.26 -8.99
C MET A 40 2.86 6.68 -8.99
N ILE A 41 3.50 7.08 -7.88
CA ILE A 41 4.16 8.39 -7.75
C ILE A 41 5.55 8.37 -8.37
N VAL A 42 6.27 7.25 -8.27
CA VAL A 42 7.69 7.06 -8.57
C VAL A 42 8.55 8.09 -7.82
N LEU A 43 8.66 7.87 -6.51
CA LEU A 43 9.34 8.80 -5.58
C LEU A 43 10.80 9.02 -5.98
N THR A 44 11.49 7.99 -6.43
CA THR A 44 12.92 8.01 -6.74
C THR A 44 13.29 8.74 -8.04
N LEU A 45 12.32 9.31 -8.75
CA LEU A 45 12.59 10.29 -9.81
C LEU A 45 13.08 11.62 -9.24
N GLU A 46 12.87 11.88 -7.95
CA GLU A 46 13.34 13.10 -7.31
C GLU A 46 14.77 12.91 -6.77
N PRO A 47 15.67 13.87 -7.04
CA PRO A 47 17.04 13.79 -6.56
C PRO A 47 17.13 13.61 -5.03
N GLY A 48 17.95 12.66 -4.58
CA GLY A 48 18.16 12.36 -3.16
C GLY A 48 17.01 11.61 -2.47
N GLU A 49 15.94 11.24 -3.18
CA GLU A 49 14.83 10.52 -2.56
C GLU A 49 15.18 9.05 -2.30
N ALA A 50 15.93 8.41 -3.20
CA ALA A 50 16.37 7.04 -3.01
C ALA A 50 17.26 6.89 -1.77
N GLU A 51 18.13 7.85 -1.52
CA GLU A 51 18.99 7.91 -0.33
C GLU A 51 18.15 8.13 0.94
N ARG A 52 17.21 9.08 0.91
CA ARG A 52 16.32 9.33 2.05
C ARG A 52 15.45 8.12 2.41
N LEU A 53 14.98 7.37 1.42
CA LEU A 53 14.21 6.15 1.65
C LEU A 53 15.07 5.06 2.27
N ALA A 54 16.33 4.93 1.82
CA ALA A 54 17.27 3.95 2.37
C ALA A 54 17.62 4.22 3.85
N GLU A 55 17.62 5.49 4.27
CA GLU A 55 17.97 5.89 5.64
C GLU A 55 16.77 5.93 6.59
N GLY A 56 15.59 6.23 6.08
CA GLY A 56 14.42 6.61 6.90
C GLY A 56 13.56 5.46 7.42
N ALA A 57 13.56 4.31 6.74
CA ALA A 57 12.62 3.22 7.03
C ALA A 57 12.69 2.66 8.47
N PRO A 58 13.88 2.45 9.11
CA PRO A 58 13.96 1.81 10.42
C PRO A 58 13.23 2.53 11.55
N ASN A 59 13.13 3.84 11.49
CA ASN A 59 12.47 4.62 12.54
C ASN A 59 10.94 4.51 12.52
N LEU A 60 10.34 4.15 11.39
CA LEU A 60 8.91 4.07 11.23
C LEU A 60 8.30 2.80 11.83
N GLN A 61 9.06 1.70 11.87
CA GLN A 61 8.64 0.47 12.52
C GLN A 61 8.24 0.73 13.98
N ARG A 62 9.12 1.39 14.76
CA ARG A 62 8.85 1.71 16.17
C ARG A 62 7.63 2.58 16.38
N ARG A 63 7.27 3.40 15.40
CA ARG A 63 6.15 4.34 15.50
C ARG A 63 4.81 3.72 15.08
N TYR A 64 4.81 2.84 14.08
CA TYR A 64 3.59 2.35 13.44
C TYR A 64 3.41 0.83 13.53
N GLY A 65 4.42 0.10 14.01
CA GLY A 65 4.33 -1.33 14.29
C GLY A 65 4.26 -2.25 13.08
N MET A 66 4.45 -1.74 11.85
CA MET A 66 4.53 -2.61 10.68
C MET A 66 5.91 -3.28 10.58
N PRO A 67 5.99 -4.54 10.09
CA PRO A 67 7.26 -5.28 10.02
C PRO A 67 8.21 -4.64 9.00
N ILE A 68 9.20 -3.92 9.49
CA ILE A 68 10.27 -3.29 8.71
C ILE A 68 11.60 -3.79 9.28
N ASP A 69 12.53 -4.19 8.40
CA ASP A 69 13.88 -4.53 8.84
C ASP A 69 14.60 -3.25 9.31
N PRO A 70 15.11 -3.23 10.54
CA PRO A 70 15.87 -2.09 11.05
C PRO A 70 17.25 -1.94 10.43
N ALA A 71 17.76 -2.92 9.68
CA ALA A 71 19.03 -2.83 8.99
C ALA A 71 18.95 -1.82 7.83
N PRO A 72 20.02 -1.05 7.57
CA PRO A 72 20.06 -0.15 6.43
C PRO A 72 20.06 -0.95 5.13
N TYR A 73 19.43 -0.38 4.08
CA TYR A 73 19.54 -0.96 2.75
C TYR A 73 21.00 -0.99 2.28
N PRO A 74 21.41 -2.01 1.52
CA PRO A 74 22.80 -2.14 1.05
C PRO A 74 23.22 -1.01 0.10
N ARG A 75 22.26 -0.39 -0.60
CA ARG A 75 22.45 0.80 -1.44
C ARG A 75 21.10 1.49 -1.69
N PRO A 76 21.09 2.76 -2.14
CA PRO A 76 19.91 3.36 -2.73
C PRO A 76 19.44 2.57 -3.97
N ALA A 77 18.12 2.47 -4.15
CA ALA A 77 17.51 1.75 -5.26
C ALA A 77 16.40 2.57 -5.91
N SER A 78 16.23 2.44 -7.22
CA SER A 78 15.12 3.05 -7.92
C SER A 78 13.82 2.28 -7.65
N SER A 79 12.72 3.01 -7.39
CA SER A 79 11.38 2.43 -7.31
C SER A 79 10.68 2.32 -8.67
N GLU A 80 11.24 2.93 -9.71
CA GLU A 80 10.60 3.00 -11.03
C GLU A 80 10.31 1.62 -11.64
N PRO A 81 11.24 0.63 -11.66
CA PRO A 81 10.96 -0.69 -12.20
C PRO A 81 9.80 -1.39 -11.49
N ALA A 82 9.71 -1.27 -10.16
CA ALA A 82 8.61 -1.85 -9.38
C ALA A 82 7.28 -1.11 -9.62
N CYS A 83 7.29 0.22 -9.74
CA CYS A 83 6.11 1.00 -10.11
C CYS A 83 5.60 0.59 -11.50
N ARG A 84 6.50 0.41 -12.46
CA ARG A 84 6.21 -0.06 -13.82
C ARG A 84 5.57 -1.45 -13.79
N ALA A 85 6.09 -2.36 -12.99
CA ALA A 85 5.54 -3.70 -12.83
C ALA A 85 4.10 -3.68 -12.30
N VAL A 86 3.80 -2.82 -11.31
CA VAL A 86 2.43 -2.66 -10.80
C VAL A 86 1.49 -2.08 -11.87
N VAL A 87 1.95 -1.11 -12.68
CA VAL A 87 1.16 -0.56 -13.79
C VAL A 87 0.90 -1.62 -14.84
N ALA A 88 1.91 -2.42 -15.21
CA ALA A 88 1.78 -3.53 -16.14
C ALA A 88 0.75 -4.56 -15.65
N ALA A 89 0.85 -4.98 -14.39
CA ALA A 89 -0.14 -5.88 -13.80
C ALA A 89 -1.55 -5.25 -13.77
N ARG A 90 -1.69 -3.96 -13.50
CA ARG A 90 -2.98 -3.26 -13.51
C ARG A 90 -3.65 -3.29 -14.90
N ILE A 91 -2.88 -3.28 -15.98
CA ILE A 91 -3.39 -3.32 -17.36
C ILE A 91 -3.74 -4.74 -17.77
N HIS A 92 -2.85 -5.71 -17.53
CA HIS A 92 -2.96 -7.06 -18.09
C HIS A 92 -3.57 -8.10 -17.13
N ALA A 93 -3.44 -7.89 -15.81
CA ALA A 93 -3.94 -8.78 -14.76
C ALA A 93 -4.45 -7.96 -13.55
N PRO A 94 -5.52 -7.16 -13.72
CA PRO A 94 -5.97 -6.18 -12.72
C PRO A 94 -6.33 -6.80 -11.36
N ASP A 95 -6.77 -8.05 -11.34
CA ASP A 95 -7.06 -8.82 -10.13
C ASP A 95 -5.79 -9.19 -9.34
N LYS A 96 -4.60 -9.13 -9.94
CA LYS A 96 -3.30 -9.41 -9.32
C LYS A 96 -2.48 -8.18 -8.95
N ALA A 97 -2.86 -7.00 -9.46
CA ALA A 97 -2.06 -5.78 -9.29
C ALA A 97 -1.87 -5.39 -7.83
N ASP A 98 -2.90 -5.50 -7.01
CA ASP A 98 -2.83 -5.19 -5.57
C ASP A 98 -1.95 -6.20 -4.82
N ALA A 99 -2.05 -7.49 -5.16
CA ALA A 99 -1.21 -8.53 -4.59
C ALA A 99 0.27 -8.27 -4.94
N LEU A 100 0.57 -7.94 -6.21
CA LEU A 100 1.93 -7.60 -6.64
C LEU A 100 2.48 -6.40 -5.86
N LEU A 101 1.71 -5.30 -5.74
CA LEU A 101 2.11 -4.13 -4.97
C LEU A 101 2.44 -4.50 -3.52
N ARG A 102 1.61 -5.35 -2.89
CA ARG A 102 1.87 -5.82 -1.52
C ARG A 102 3.15 -6.64 -1.43
N ARG A 103 3.39 -7.59 -2.36
CA ARG A 103 4.61 -8.42 -2.35
C ARG A 103 5.88 -7.58 -2.54
N LEU A 104 5.85 -6.59 -3.43
CA LEU A 104 6.94 -5.63 -3.61
C LEU A 104 7.22 -4.85 -2.32
N ARG A 105 6.19 -4.35 -1.64
CA ARG A 105 6.31 -3.64 -0.36
C ARG A 105 6.91 -4.52 0.73
N VAL A 106 6.37 -5.71 0.93
CA VAL A 106 6.88 -6.64 1.94
C VAL A 106 8.36 -6.93 1.71
N ARG A 107 8.74 -7.26 0.47
CA ARG A 107 10.13 -7.58 0.14
C ARG A 107 11.07 -6.40 0.33
N THR A 108 10.69 -5.20 -0.10
CA THR A 108 11.56 -4.04 0.08
C THR A 108 11.65 -3.60 1.53
N MET A 109 10.59 -3.68 2.32
CA MET A 109 10.63 -3.37 3.76
C MET A 109 11.46 -4.38 4.57
N LEU A 110 11.78 -5.53 3.98
CA LEU A 110 12.71 -6.53 4.51
C LEU A 110 14.13 -6.43 3.91
N GLY A 111 14.48 -5.28 3.30
CA GLY A 111 15.83 -4.98 2.81
C GLY A 111 16.04 -5.26 1.31
N GLY A 112 15.04 -5.75 0.59
CA GLY A 112 15.16 -6.02 -0.84
C GLY A 112 15.16 -4.74 -1.69
N LEU A 113 15.84 -4.78 -2.83
CA LEU A 113 16.01 -3.64 -3.74
C LEU A 113 14.99 -3.70 -4.89
N LEU A 114 14.19 -2.67 -5.08
CA LEU A 114 13.11 -2.61 -6.07
C LEU A 114 13.57 -2.47 -7.52
N ASP A 115 14.85 -2.26 -7.75
CA ASP A 115 15.50 -2.30 -9.07
C ASP A 115 16.26 -3.62 -9.34
N ASP A 116 16.11 -4.61 -8.45
CA ASP A 116 16.64 -5.96 -8.64
C ASP A 116 15.62 -6.82 -9.43
N PRO A 117 15.97 -7.30 -10.63
CA PRO A 117 15.08 -8.15 -11.44
C PRO A 117 14.64 -9.44 -10.72
N GLU A 118 15.49 -10.02 -9.87
CA GLU A 118 15.15 -11.23 -9.13
C GLU A 118 14.10 -10.96 -8.05
N LEU A 119 14.16 -9.80 -7.38
CA LEU A 119 13.11 -9.38 -6.44
C LEU A 119 11.78 -9.19 -7.16
N LEU A 120 11.78 -8.53 -8.33
CA LEU A 120 10.57 -8.33 -9.12
C LEU A 120 9.97 -9.67 -9.56
N ALA A 121 10.81 -10.59 -10.04
CA ALA A 121 10.39 -11.93 -10.45
C ALA A 121 9.81 -12.74 -9.28
N ALA A 122 10.43 -12.66 -8.10
CA ALA A 122 9.94 -13.33 -6.90
C ALA A 122 8.59 -12.74 -6.43
N ALA A 123 8.46 -11.41 -6.44
CA ALA A 123 7.20 -10.74 -6.10
C ALA A 123 6.07 -11.10 -7.09
N ALA A 124 6.39 -11.25 -8.39
CA ALA A 124 5.45 -11.69 -9.41
C ALA A 124 4.94 -13.11 -9.11
N ARG A 125 5.84 -14.07 -8.86
CA ARG A 125 5.47 -15.45 -8.48
C ARG A 125 4.56 -15.49 -7.26
N ASP A 126 4.91 -14.74 -6.21
CA ASP A 126 4.12 -14.68 -4.97
C ASP A 126 2.74 -14.02 -5.18
N ALA A 127 2.59 -13.18 -6.21
CA ALA A 127 1.33 -12.59 -6.61
C ALA A 127 0.53 -13.46 -7.60
N GLY A 128 1.05 -14.63 -7.99
CA GLY A 128 0.44 -15.53 -8.95
C GLY A 128 0.53 -15.04 -10.40
N LEU A 129 1.62 -14.31 -10.72
CA LEU A 129 1.96 -13.84 -12.06
C LEU A 129 3.17 -14.62 -12.60
N ASP A 130 3.21 -14.85 -13.92
CA ASP A 130 4.42 -15.34 -14.59
C ASP A 130 5.44 -14.18 -14.70
N PRO A 131 6.65 -14.33 -14.14
CA PRO A 131 7.67 -13.29 -14.20
C PRO A 131 8.10 -12.91 -15.63
N ALA A 132 8.14 -13.86 -16.55
CA ALA A 132 8.53 -13.58 -17.94
C ALA A 132 7.44 -12.80 -18.67
N GLU A 133 6.17 -13.10 -18.40
CA GLU A 133 5.06 -12.32 -18.92
C GLU A 133 5.05 -10.89 -18.35
N LEU A 134 5.22 -10.75 -17.03
CA LEU A 134 5.31 -9.43 -16.39
C LEU A 134 6.45 -8.60 -16.98
N ALA A 135 7.64 -9.19 -17.17
CA ALA A 135 8.78 -8.50 -17.77
C ALA A 135 8.48 -8.04 -19.22
N ARG A 136 7.77 -8.85 -19.99
CA ARG A 136 7.32 -8.49 -21.35
C ARG A 136 6.34 -7.32 -21.32
N TRP A 137 5.31 -7.38 -20.47
CA TRP A 137 4.33 -6.29 -20.30
C TRP A 137 5.00 -4.97 -19.88
N CYS A 138 6.00 -5.03 -19.00
CA CYS A 138 6.75 -3.84 -18.60
C CYS A 138 7.45 -3.11 -19.75
N ALA A 139 7.72 -3.78 -20.88
CA ALA A 139 8.36 -3.19 -22.05
C ALA A 139 7.37 -2.59 -23.06
N GLU A 140 6.06 -2.67 -22.81
CA GLU A 140 5.03 -2.20 -23.73
C GLU A 140 4.83 -0.67 -23.63
N ASP A 141 4.59 -0.02 -24.76
CA ASP A 141 4.37 1.44 -24.85
C ASP A 141 3.14 1.89 -24.04
N ASP A 142 2.10 1.06 -23.96
CA ASP A 142 0.90 1.35 -23.20
C ASP A 142 1.19 1.40 -21.67
N VAL A 143 2.09 0.57 -21.20
CA VAL A 143 2.54 0.57 -19.80
C VAL A 143 3.36 1.81 -19.51
N GLU A 144 4.26 2.20 -20.41
CA GLU A 144 5.03 3.44 -20.30
C GLU A 144 4.10 4.65 -20.28
N ALA A 145 3.12 4.72 -21.19
CA ALA A 145 2.15 5.81 -21.25
C ALA A 145 1.29 5.89 -19.97
N ALA A 146 0.85 4.75 -19.45
CA ALA A 146 0.07 4.68 -18.23
C ALA A 146 0.88 5.06 -16.98
N LEU A 147 2.16 4.68 -16.91
CA LEU A 147 3.05 5.09 -15.82
C LEU A 147 3.28 6.61 -15.85
N ARG A 148 3.51 7.20 -17.02
CA ARG A 148 3.62 8.65 -17.17
C ARG A 148 2.35 9.36 -16.75
N ALA A 149 1.19 8.87 -17.13
CA ALA A 149 -0.09 9.44 -16.71
C ALA A 149 -0.31 9.37 -15.17
N ASP A 150 0.21 8.33 -14.51
CA ASP A 150 0.20 8.24 -13.04
C ASP A 150 1.15 9.27 -12.41
N ILE A 151 2.36 9.41 -12.96
CA ILE A 151 3.37 10.38 -12.53
C ILE A 151 2.85 11.82 -12.66
N ASP A 152 2.23 12.15 -13.79
CA ASP A 152 1.65 13.47 -14.07
C ASP A 152 0.49 13.79 -13.13
N ALA A 153 -0.40 12.80 -12.90
CA ALA A 153 -1.49 12.94 -11.94
C ALA A 153 -0.98 13.17 -10.51
N ALA A 154 0.06 12.45 -10.10
CA ALA A 154 0.67 12.63 -8.79
C ALA A 154 1.30 14.04 -8.62
N ARG A 155 1.80 14.62 -9.70
CA ARG A 155 2.41 15.97 -9.75
C ARG A 155 1.41 17.09 -10.03
N SER A 156 0.12 16.74 -10.09
CA SER A 156 -0.99 17.70 -10.28
C SER A 156 -1.99 17.64 -9.12
N PRO A 157 -1.54 17.89 -7.84
CA PRO A 157 -2.44 17.84 -6.69
C PRO A 157 -3.62 18.80 -6.86
N THR A 158 -4.80 18.38 -6.38
CA THR A 158 -6.01 19.21 -6.40
C THR A 158 -5.79 20.53 -5.64
N ARG A 159 -6.65 21.53 -5.90
CA ARG A 159 -6.64 22.79 -5.15
C ARG A 159 -6.81 22.56 -3.64
N ALA A 160 -7.66 21.62 -3.25
CA ALA A 160 -7.87 21.24 -1.85
C ALA A 160 -6.61 20.65 -1.21
N ALA A 161 -5.90 19.76 -1.93
CA ALA A 161 -4.61 19.22 -1.47
C ALA A 161 -3.54 20.32 -1.35
N ARG A 162 -3.48 21.26 -2.30
CA ARG A 162 -2.53 22.40 -2.26
C ARG A 162 -2.78 23.33 -1.08
N ALA A 163 -4.01 23.45 -0.58
CA ALA A 163 -4.31 24.19 0.65
C ALA A 163 -3.68 23.54 1.90
N LEU A 164 -3.34 22.25 1.81
CA LEU A 164 -2.62 21.48 2.83
C LEU A 164 -1.14 21.27 2.42
N ASP A 165 -0.45 22.32 2.00
CA ASP A 165 0.90 22.28 1.42
C ASP A 165 1.91 21.45 2.25
N HIS A 166 1.81 21.51 3.58
CA HIS A 166 2.66 20.73 4.49
C HIS A 166 2.47 19.20 4.40
N LYS A 167 1.40 18.74 3.73
CA LYS A 167 1.11 17.32 3.45
C LYS A 167 1.63 16.89 2.06
N LEU A 168 2.13 17.81 1.25
CA LEU A 168 2.63 17.54 -0.09
C LEU A 168 4.17 17.38 -0.07
N GLY A 169 4.68 16.61 -1.00
CA GLY A 169 6.11 16.45 -1.27
C GLY A 169 6.58 17.31 -2.43
N GLY A 170 7.87 17.18 -2.73
CA GLY A 170 8.53 17.93 -3.81
C GLY A 170 8.85 19.38 -3.46
N PRO A 171 9.63 20.07 -4.31
CA PRO A 171 9.95 21.48 -4.13
C PRO A 171 8.69 22.36 -4.24
N ARG A 172 8.74 23.58 -3.71
CA ARG A 172 7.56 24.46 -3.60
C ARG A 172 6.89 24.80 -4.94
N ASP A 173 7.65 24.89 -5.98
CA ASP A 173 7.21 25.19 -7.35
C ASP A 173 6.72 23.94 -8.11
N HIS A 174 7.07 22.75 -7.62
CA HIS A 174 6.71 21.47 -8.24
C HIS A 174 6.15 20.48 -7.19
N ARG A 175 5.05 20.88 -6.52
CA ARG A 175 4.39 20.03 -5.52
C ARG A 175 3.79 18.79 -6.13
N ARG A 176 3.94 17.69 -5.41
CA ARG A 176 3.29 16.41 -5.71
C ARG A 176 2.58 15.83 -4.49
N TYR A 177 1.69 14.89 -4.72
CA TYR A 177 1.20 14.03 -3.64
C TYR A 177 2.37 13.29 -2.97
N THR A 178 2.32 13.14 -1.64
CA THR A 178 3.16 12.20 -0.91
C THR A 178 2.51 10.81 -0.91
N ALA A 179 3.30 9.76 -0.70
CA ALA A 179 2.76 8.41 -0.48
C ALA A 179 2.60 8.15 1.03
N PRO A 180 1.40 7.71 1.51
CA PRO A 180 0.17 7.59 0.73
C PRO A 180 -0.60 8.92 0.62
N SER A 181 -1.33 9.11 -0.47
CA SER A 181 -2.37 10.16 -0.58
C SER A 181 -3.60 9.57 -1.27
N TYR A 182 -4.77 10.16 -1.01
CA TYR A 182 -6.03 9.63 -1.52
C TYR A 182 -6.93 10.72 -2.09
N GLU A 183 -7.58 10.40 -3.19
CA GLU A 183 -8.73 11.11 -3.72
C GLU A 183 -9.94 10.20 -3.64
N ILE A 184 -11.04 10.68 -3.08
CA ILE A 184 -12.25 9.89 -2.84
C ILE A 184 -13.45 10.65 -3.42
N ALA A 185 -14.23 10.01 -4.27
CA ALA A 185 -15.43 10.59 -4.86
C ALA A 185 -16.56 9.57 -4.92
N ARG A 186 -17.79 10.04 -5.05
CA ARG A 186 -18.93 9.18 -5.44
C ARG A 186 -18.74 8.74 -6.89
N ALA A 187 -19.00 7.47 -7.19
CA ALA A 187 -18.93 6.98 -8.55
C ALA A 187 -19.87 7.78 -9.48
N GLY A 188 -19.27 8.30 -10.56
CA GLY A 188 -19.98 9.12 -11.53
C GLY A 188 -20.26 10.57 -11.10
N ASP A 189 -19.77 11.02 -9.94
CA ASP A 189 -19.92 12.40 -9.46
C ASP A 189 -18.58 13.06 -9.15
N PRO A 190 -17.85 13.58 -10.15
CA PRO A 190 -16.57 14.26 -9.94
C PRO A 190 -16.66 15.50 -9.02
N ALA A 191 -17.83 16.11 -8.88
CA ALA A 191 -18.01 17.27 -8.02
C ALA A 191 -17.96 16.92 -6.52
N SER A 192 -18.15 15.64 -6.18
CA SER A 192 -18.03 15.13 -4.82
C SER A 192 -16.58 14.87 -4.38
N LEU A 193 -15.59 15.10 -5.25
CA LEU A 193 -14.18 14.77 -5.00
C LEU A 193 -13.66 15.43 -3.73
N GLN A 194 -13.16 14.60 -2.84
CA GLN A 194 -12.43 14.98 -1.63
C GLN A 194 -11.00 14.43 -1.66
N THR A 195 -10.09 15.11 -1.00
CA THR A 195 -8.66 14.74 -1.00
C THR A 195 -8.14 14.61 0.42
N LEU A 196 -7.46 13.50 0.69
CA LEU A 196 -6.70 13.26 1.93
C LEU A 196 -5.21 13.08 1.57
N PRO A 197 -4.44 14.17 1.48
CA PRO A 197 -3.01 14.09 1.17
C PRO A 197 -2.22 13.61 2.39
N GLY A 198 -1.18 12.82 2.13
CA GLY A 198 -0.26 12.32 3.14
C GLY A 198 -0.84 11.29 4.09
N PHE A 199 -0.03 10.90 5.07
CA PHE A 199 -0.43 9.95 6.10
C PHE A 199 -1.50 10.56 7.01
N ASN A 200 -2.63 9.87 7.17
CA ASN A 200 -3.74 10.27 8.03
C ASN A 200 -4.20 9.10 8.90
N PRO A 201 -4.76 9.36 10.10
CA PRO A 201 -5.36 8.32 10.93
C PRO A 201 -6.63 7.77 10.28
N VAL A 202 -7.01 6.54 10.65
CA VAL A 202 -8.16 5.84 10.05
C VAL A 202 -9.48 6.61 10.21
N GLU A 203 -9.63 7.32 11.32
CA GLU A 203 -10.82 8.12 11.63
C GLU A 203 -11.08 9.22 10.59
N ALA A 204 -10.02 9.78 10.00
CA ALA A 204 -10.16 10.77 8.92
C ALA A 204 -10.85 10.16 7.69
N TYR A 205 -10.48 8.94 7.33
CA TYR A 205 -11.10 8.22 6.21
C TYR A 205 -12.53 7.78 6.53
N GLU A 206 -12.75 7.19 7.70
CA GLU A 206 -14.08 6.74 8.13
C GLU A 206 -15.07 7.91 8.20
N SER A 207 -14.65 9.05 8.74
CA SER A 207 -15.48 10.26 8.80
C SER A 207 -15.78 10.81 7.42
N LEU A 208 -14.78 10.84 6.52
CA LEU A 208 -14.98 11.30 5.16
C LEU A 208 -15.95 10.40 4.38
N ILE A 209 -15.78 9.07 4.48
CA ILE A 209 -16.66 8.11 3.83
C ILE A 209 -18.09 8.24 4.36
N ALA A 210 -18.26 8.34 5.68
CA ALA A 210 -19.59 8.49 6.28
C ALA A 210 -20.31 9.78 5.84
N ASN A 211 -19.56 10.88 5.59
CA ASN A 211 -20.13 12.12 5.09
C ASN A 211 -20.42 12.07 3.59
N LEU A 212 -19.57 11.41 2.80
CA LEU A 212 -19.76 11.31 1.35
C LEU A 212 -20.87 10.32 0.98
N ALA A 213 -20.98 9.21 1.70
CA ALA A 213 -21.87 8.11 1.35
C ALA A 213 -22.44 7.45 2.64
N PRO A 214 -23.33 8.16 3.36
CA PRO A 214 -23.90 7.67 4.63
C PRO A 214 -24.74 6.40 4.48
N GLU A 215 -25.15 6.07 3.27
CA GLU A 215 -25.91 4.86 2.93
C GLU A 215 -25.06 3.61 2.73
N LEU A 216 -23.73 3.68 2.77
CA LEU A 216 -22.88 2.48 2.65
C LEU A 216 -23.02 1.58 3.86
N ASP A 217 -23.20 0.30 3.60
CA ASP A 217 -23.24 -0.71 4.64
C ASP A 217 -21.85 -0.87 5.24
N ARG A 218 -21.77 -0.78 6.56
CA ARG A 218 -20.52 -0.96 7.29
C ARG A 218 -20.53 -2.30 8.02
N ARG A 219 -19.63 -3.21 7.62
CA ARG A 219 -19.43 -4.47 8.32
C ARG A 219 -18.99 -4.19 9.77
N ALA A 220 -19.54 -4.95 10.72
CA ALA A 220 -19.15 -4.88 12.13
C ALA A 220 -17.67 -5.26 12.34
N LYS A 221 -17.15 -4.97 13.51
CA LYS A 221 -15.83 -5.49 13.91
C LYS A 221 -15.83 -7.02 13.86
N PRO A 222 -14.68 -7.66 13.60
CA PRO A 222 -14.59 -9.12 13.64
C PRO A 222 -14.82 -9.66 15.05
N ASP A 223 -15.29 -10.92 15.13
CA ASP A 223 -15.49 -11.60 16.40
C ASP A 223 -14.17 -11.96 17.09
N ASN A 224 -13.12 -12.25 16.29
CA ASN A 224 -11.78 -12.62 16.76
C ASN A 224 -10.72 -12.37 15.66
N VAL A 225 -9.44 -12.54 15.99
CA VAL A 225 -8.32 -12.35 15.05
C VAL A 225 -8.28 -13.41 13.94
N GLU A 226 -8.75 -14.63 14.21
CA GLU A 226 -8.85 -15.71 13.22
C GLU A 226 -9.79 -15.35 12.07
N ALA A 227 -10.94 -14.70 12.39
CA ALA A 227 -11.88 -14.22 11.38
C ALA A 227 -11.24 -13.16 10.46
N VAL A 228 -10.31 -12.36 10.97
CA VAL A 228 -9.56 -11.37 10.15
C VAL A 228 -8.62 -12.09 9.18
N LEU A 229 -7.84 -13.05 9.65
CA LEU A 229 -6.90 -13.81 8.82
C LEU A 229 -7.63 -14.64 7.75
N SER A 230 -8.73 -15.30 8.14
CA SER A 230 -9.58 -16.06 7.22
C SER A 230 -10.17 -15.18 6.11
N TRP A 231 -10.62 -13.98 6.47
CA TRP A 231 -11.15 -13.00 5.50
C TRP A 231 -10.08 -12.50 4.53
N ALA A 232 -8.88 -12.21 5.05
CA ALA A 232 -7.80 -11.66 4.23
C ALA A 232 -7.30 -12.66 3.19
N GLY A 233 -7.23 -13.96 3.52
CA GLY A 233 -6.73 -15.01 2.65
C GLY A 233 -5.23 -14.89 2.32
N GLU A 234 -4.51 -14.05 3.06
CA GLU A 234 -3.08 -13.81 2.91
C GLU A 234 -2.45 -13.46 4.27
N PRO A 235 -1.12 -13.56 4.42
CA PRO A 235 -0.46 -13.18 5.67
C PRO A 235 -0.64 -11.70 6.00
N LEU A 236 -1.09 -11.40 7.22
CA LEU A 236 -1.25 -10.05 7.74
C LEU A 236 -0.25 -9.77 8.87
N ALA A 237 0.24 -8.52 8.92
CA ALA A 237 1.05 -8.02 10.03
C ALA A 237 0.21 -7.88 11.31
N THR A 238 0.85 -7.97 12.48
CA THR A 238 0.20 -7.76 13.79
C THR A 238 -0.60 -6.45 13.81
N SER A 239 -0.03 -5.35 13.31
CA SER A 239 -0.68 -4.03 13.25
C SER A 239 -1.90 -3.99 12.34
N GLU A 240 -1.93 -4.78 11.25
CA GLU A 240 -3.08 -4.86 10.35
C GLU A 240 -4.25 -5.54 11.06
N VAL A 241 -3.99 -6.66 11.72
CA VAL A 241 -5.00 -7.37 12.50
C VAL A 241 -5.48 -6.52 13.68
N ALA A 242 -4.58 -5.90 14.43
CA ALA A 242 -4.89 -5.04 15.56
C ALA A 242 -5.87 -3.91 15.18
N LEU A 243 -5.58 -3.20 14.06
CA LEU A 243 -6.43 -2.10 13.62
C LEU A 243 -7.82 -2.57 13.17
N ILE A 244 -7.92 -3.70 12.47
CA ILE A 244 -9.21 -4.28 12.04
C ILE A 244 -10.02 -4.73 13.26
N ALA A 245 -9.40 -5.48 14.17
CA ALA A 245 -10.04 -6.02 15.38
C ALA A 245 -10.32 -4.95 16.45
N ARG A 246 -9.74 -3.75 16.34
CA ARG A 246 -9.84 -2.66 17.33
C ARG A 246 -9.30 -3.04 18.70
N ILE A 247 -8.17 -3.71 18.74
CA ILE A 247 -7.40 -4.06 19.92
C ILE A 247 -5.99 -3.46 19.80
N ASP A 248 -5.27 -3.41 20.90
CA ASP A 248 -3.89 -2.93 20.86
C ASP A 248 -2.94 -3.96 20.21
N HIS A 249 -1.75 -3.52 19.83
CA HIS A 249 -0.77 -4.36 19.14
C HIS A 249 -0.33 -5.57 20.00
N ALA A 250 -0.13 -5.37 21.31
CA ALA A 250 0.31 -6.45 22.20
C ALA A 250 -0.79 -7.49 22.40
N GLU A 251 -2.04 -7.05 22.48
CA GLU A 251 -3.22 -7.92 22.56
C GLU A 251 -3.37 -8.74 21.27
N ALA A 252 -3.30 -8.08 20.10
CA ALA A 252 -3.35 -8.76 18.82
C ALA A 252 -2.24 -9.81 18.68
N HIS A 253 -1.01 -9.47 19.09
CA HIS A 253 0.11 -10.40 19.04
C HIS A 253 -0.14 -11.65 19.93
N ARG A 254 -0.68 -11.48 21.16
CA ARG A 254 -0.98 -12.60 22.04
C ARG A 254 -2.06 -13.52 21.45
N GLU A 255 -3.17 -12.93 20.97
CA GLU A 255 -4.25 -13.72 20.37
C GLU A 255 -3.81 -14.45 19.11
N LEU A 256 -3.02 -13.79 18.24
CA LEU A 256 -2.47 -14.39 17.03
C LEU A 256 -1.51 -15.54 17.33
N ALA A 257 -0.69 -15.43 18.37
CA ALA A 257 0.23 -16.48 18.77
C ALA A 257 -0.48 -17.78 19.23
N GLU A 258 -1.74 -17.71 19.63
CA GLU A 258 -2.54 -18.88 20.04
C GLU A 258 -3.19 -19.60 18.83
N VAL A 259 -3.48 -18.88 17.73
CA VAL A 259 -4.34 -19.41 16.65
C VAL A 259 -3.66 -19.43 15.28
N ALA A 260 -2.51 -18.79 15.09
CA ALA A 260 -1.89 -18.60 13.80
C ALA A 260 -0.40 -18.94 13.79
N THR A 261 0.13 -19.18 12.59
CA THR A 261 1.56 -19.46 12.37
C THR A 261 2.29 -18.13 12.10
N PRO A 262 3.34 -17.79 12.89
CA PRO A 262 4.14 -16.60 12.66
C PRO A 262 5.13 -16.79 11.51
N ILE A 263 5.26 -15.76 10.68
CA ILE A 263 6.27 -15.62 9.63
C ILE A 263 7.11 -14.41 10.02
N PRO A 264 8.39 -14.57 10.36
CA PRO A 264 9.26 -13.45 10.74
C PRO A 264 9.32 -12.38 9.64
N GLY A 265 9.20 -11.11 10.02
CA GLY A 265 9.29 -9.96 9.13
C GLY A 265 9.96 -8.79 9.81
N GLY A 266 11.25 -8.57 9.58
CA GLY A 266 11.99 -7.49 10.23
C GLY A 266 11.90 -7.56 11.76
N ALA A 267 11.32 -6.54 12.38
CA ALA A 267 11.19 -6.45 13.84
C ALA A 267 9.83 -6.96 14.38
N ASP A 268 8.99 -7.59 13.56
CA ASP A 268 7.69 -8.14 13.94
C ASP A 268 7.37 -9.38 13.09
N PHE A 269 6.09 -9.77 13.00
CA PHE A 269 5.62 -10.97 12.30
C PHE A 269 4.50 -10.64 11.32
N TYR A 270 4.42 -11.47 10.27
CA TYR A 270 3.19 -11.74 9.54
C TYR A 270 2.56 -13.03 10.08
N TRP A 271 1.25 -13.12 10.03
CA TRP A 271 0.48 -14.24 10.57
C TRP A 271 -0.39 -14.87 9.52
N THR A 272 -0.44 -16.21 9.50
CA THR A 272 -1.30 -16.99 8.59
C THR A 272 -1.96 -18.14 9.34
N LEU A 273 -3.18 -18.51 8.94
CA LEU A 273 -3.88 -19.67 9.51
C LEU A 273 -3.33 -21.00 8.95
N ASP A 274 -2.87 -20.99 7.69
CA ASP A 274 -2.35 -22.17 7.02
C ASP A 274 -0.84 -22.09 6.94
N GLY A 275 -0.15 -23.23 7.22
CA GLY A 275 1.31 -23.33 7.11
C GLY A 275 1.89 -23.11 5.69
N ASN A 276 1.05 -22.73 4.72
CA ASN A 276 1.36 -22.52 3.31
C ASN A 276 1.81 -21.09 2.95
N GLY A 277 1.85 -20.18 3.92
CA GLY A 277 2.22 -18.77 3.69
C GLY A 277 3.71 -18.46 3.73
N ARG A 278 4.60 -19.43 3.52
CA ARG A 278 6.04 -19.15 3.42
C ARG A 278 6.33 -18.46 2.07
N PRO A 279 6.87 -17.22 2.06
CA PRO A 279 7.57 -16.73 0.89
C PRO A 279 8.68 -17.74 0.60
N THR A 280 8.74 -18.29 -0.59
CA THR A 280 9.90 -19.06 -1.02
C THR A 280 11.11 -18.14 -0.98
N ALA A 281 12.14 -18.57 -0.25
CA ALA A 281 13.39 -17.86 -0.06
C ALA A 281 14.09 -17.55 -1.38
#